data_5f0a80be42425fe3f95a58c815e4f976
#
_entry.id   5f0a80be42425fe3f95a58c815e4f976
#
_cell.length_a   1.000
_cell.length_b   1.000
_cell.length_c   1.000
_cell.angle_alpha   90.00
_cell.angle_beta   90.00
_cell.angle_gamma   90.00
#
_symmetry.space_group_name_H-M   'P 1'
#
loop_
_entity.id
_entity.type
_entity.pdbx_description
1 polymer ?
#
loop_
_entity_poly.entity_id
_entity_poly.type
_entity_poly.pdbx_seq_one_letter_code
_entity_poly.pdbx_strand_id
1 'polypeptide(L)'
;MSASGASYAASGVDIEAGDRAVALMRAAVSKTAGPEVIGGIGGFAGLFDASRLAMMRRPLLATSTDGVGTKVVIAQRMGSYGTIGIDLVGMVVDDLVVCGAEPLFMTDYIVCGKVVPERVAEIVGGIAEGCVLAGCALIGGETAEHPGHFGPDEFDLAGAATGVVEADSLLGPGQVKVGDVVLGLASSGLHSNGFSLVRQILDDADLDLDAELAELGSPLGAELATPTRIYARDCLALAQACQVHAFAHITGGGLAANVARVLPPDADALLNRASWTPPPVFGMLAGRGSVDSDEMEHVFNMGVGMTAVVAPADADKAIGLLTQRGVLAWPLGEIADGSGRAELTGRHHERS
;
A
#
# COMPACT_ATOMS: atom_id res chain seq x y z
N MET A 1 13.59 53.54 -6.49
CA MET A 1 13.40 52.10 -6.28
C MET A 1 12.01 51.76 -6.79
N SER A 2 11.92 51.15 -7.94
CA SER A 2 10.65 50.69 -8.52
C SER A 2 10.14 49.56 -7.65
N ALA A 3 8.98 49.72 -7.01
CA ALA A 3 8.32 48.64 -6.32
C ALA A 3 7.99 47.59 -7.38
N SER A 4 8.63 46.44 -7.31
CA SER A 4 8.20 45.28 -8.10
C SER A 4 6.76 44.97 -7.70
N GLY A 5 5.82 45.07 -8.63
CA GLY A 5 4.42 44.73 -8.38
C GLY A 5 4.29 43.30 -7.88
N ALA A 6 3.24 42.99 -7.10
CA ALA A 6 2.94 41.62 -6.70
C ALA A 6 2.84 40.75 -7.95
N SER A 7 3.53 39.59 -7.92
CA SER A 7 3.49 38.60 -8.99
C SER A 7 3.23 37.21 -8.41
N TYR A 8 2.71 36.31 -9.21
CA TYR A 8 2.43 34.93 -8.79
C TYR A 8 3.72 34.21 -8.34
N ALA A 9 4.80 34.42 -9.07
CA ALA A 9 6.13 33.91 -8.67
C ALA A 9 6.63 34.54 -7.34
N ALA A 10 6.36 35.85 -7.11
CA ALA A 10 6.71 36.49 -5.83
C ALA A 10 5.86 36.01 -4.65
N SER A 11 4.71 35.42 -4.90
CA SER A 11 3.87 34.75 -3.89
C SER A 11 4.26 33.29 -3.63
N GLY A 12 5.29 32.80 -4.33
CA GLY A 12 5.87 31.45 -4.10
C GLY A 12 5.37 30.35 -5.01
N VAL A 13 4.64 30.67 -6.10
CA VAL A 13 4.14 29.67 -7.06
C VAL A 13 4.91 29.78 -8.39
N ASP A 14 5.56 28.67 -8.81
CA ASP A 14 6.41 28.62 -10.02
C ASP A 14 5.79 27.72 -11.10
N ILE A 15 5.13 28.35 -12.08
CA ILE A 15 4.47 27.65 -13.20
C ILE A 15 5.49 26.91 -14.08
N GLU A 16 6.67 27.51 -14.34
CA GLU A 16 7.70 26.88 -15.19
C GLU A 16 8.26 25.62 -14.55
N ALA A 17 8.40 25.60 -13.22
CA ALA A 17 8.80 24.42 -12.48
C ALA A 17 7.74 23.30 -12.62
N GLY A 18 6.45 23.66 -12.58
CA GLY A 18 5.35 22.72 -12.83
C GLY A 18 5.43 22.09 -14.22
N ASP A 19 5.57 22.90 -15.27
CA ASP A 19 5.69 22.43 -16.65
C ASP A 19 6.91 21.50 -16.83
N ARG A 20 8.02 21.83 -16.21
CA ARG A 20 9.23 21.00 -16.21
C ARG A 20 9.00 19.66 -15.50
N ALA A 21 8.33 19.64 -14.37
CA ALA A 21 7.99 18.40 -13.68
C ALA A 21 7.15 17.49 -14.58
N VAL A 22 6.11 18.02 -15.24
CA VAL A 22 5.28 17.28 -16.20
C VAL A 22 6.12 16.71 -17.36
N ALA A 23 7.07 17.48 -17.89
CA ALA A 23 7.95 17.00 -18.94
C ALA A 23 8.83 15.82 -18.49
N LEU A 24 9.37 15.88 -17.27
CA LEU A 24 10.23 14.84 -16.70
C LEU A 24 9.48 13.53 -16.41
N MET A 25 8.25 13.60 -15.89
CA MET A 25 7.46 12.41 -15.54
C MET A 25 6.81 11.70 -16.72
N ARG A 26 6.66 12.36 -17.87
CA ARG A 26 5.90 11.86 -19.04
C ARG A 26 6.28 10.45 -19.46
N ALA A 27 7.57 10.13 -19.52
CA ALA A 27 8.06 8.84 -19.96
C ALA A 27 7.69 7.71 -18.98
N ALA A 28 7.71 7.99 -17.68
CA ALA A 28 7.33 7.03 -16.64
C ALA A 28 5.82 6.74 -16.70
N VAL A 29 5.00 7.79 -16.72
CA VAL A 29 3.53 7.66 -16.78
C VAL A 29 3.08 6.95 -18.06
N SER A 30 3.69 7.23 -19.21
CA SER A 30 3.35 6.54 -20.45
C SER A 30 3.55 5.01 -20.42
N LYS A 31 4.40 4.49 -19.54
CA LYS A 31 4.58 3.03 -19.37
C LYS A 31 3.39 2.35 -18.71
N THR A 32 2.55 3.09 -18.01
CA THR A 32 1.35 2.56 -17.36
C THR A 32 0.16 2.44 -18.31
N ALA A 33 0.21 3.15 -19.46
CA ALA A 33 -0.89 3.27 -20.38
C ALA A 33 -1.09 1.96 -21.17
N GLY A 34 -2.27 1.38 -21.01
CA GLY A 34 -2.81 0.33 -21.88
C GLY A 34 -3.60 0.91 -23.06
N PRO A 35 -4.14 0.05 -23.93
CA PRO A 35 -4.96 0.47 -25.08
C PRO A 35 -6.26 1.21 -24.68
N GLU A 36 -6.71 1.01 -23.43
CA GLU A 36 -7.90 1.67 -22.88
C GLU A 36 -7.67 3.13 -22.48
N VAL A 37 -6.42 3.58 -22.35
CA VAL A 37 -6.12 4.97 -21.99
C VAL A 37 -6.23 5.86 -23.22
N ILE A 38 -7.14 6.83 -23.17
CA ILE A 38 -7.40 7.75 -24.26
C ILE A 38 -6.70 9.08 -23.98
N GLY A 39 -5.87 9.53 -24.92
CA GLY A 39 -5.13 10.78 -24.79
C GLY A 39 -3.79 10.63 -24.08
N GLY A 40 -3.37 11.64 -23.33
CA GLY A 40 -2.08 11.68 -22.64
C GLY A 40 -2.07 12.73 -21.54
N ILE A 41 -0.91 12.90 -20.88
CA ILE A 41 -0.71 13.89 -19.80
C ILE A 41 -0.93 15.30 -20.33
N GLY A 42 -1.65 16.13 -19.56
CA GLY A 42 -1.87 17.56 -19.81
C GLY A 42 -3.31 17.94 -20.20
N GLY A 43 -4.23 16.97 -20.22
CA GLY A 43 -5.67 17.25 -20.33
C GLY A 43 -6.30 17.59 -18.98
N PHE A 44 -7.50 18.18 -18.97
CA PHE A 44 -8.26 18.45 -17.73
C PHE A 44 -8.77 17.19 -17.04
N ALA A 45 -8.92 16.09 -17.77
CA ALA A 45 -9.36 14.81 -17.23
C ALA A 45 -8.61 13.66 -17.92
N GLY A 46 -8.30 12.62 -17.16
CA GLY A 46 -7.90 11.34 -17.69
C GLY A 46 -9.12 10.60 -18.28
N LEU A 47 -8.95 9.99 -19.45
CA LEU A 47 -9.99 9.23 -20.11
C LEU A 47 -9.61 7.75 -20.18
N PHE A 48 -10.56 6.89 -19.85
CA PHE A 48 -10.40 5.44 -19.90
C PHE A 48 -11.55 4.82 -20.71
N ASP A 49 -11.22 4.04 -21.73
CA ASP A 49 -12.24 3.32 -22.52
C ASP A 49 -12.83 2.16 -21.71
N ALA A 50 -14.04 2.34 -21.25
CA ALA A 50 -14.78 1.37 -20.47
C ALA A 50 -15.58 0.37 -21.34
N SER A 51 -15.37 0.31 -22.65
CA SER A 51 -16.16 -0.55 -23.57
C SER A 51 -16.11 -2.02 -23.19
N ARG A 52 -15.00 -2.50 -22.61
CA ARG A 52 -14.88 -3.89 -22.15
C ARG A 52 -15.89 -4.26 -21.05
N LEU A 53 -16.35 -3.28 -20.25
CA LEU A 53 -17.31 -3.51 -19.18
C LEU A 53 -18.70 -3.89 -19.72
N ALA A 54 -19.01 -3.54 -20.98
CA ALA A 54 -20.24 -3.92 -21.64
C ALA A 54 -20.37 -5.45 -21.87
N MET A 55 -19.27 -6.20 -21.78
CA MET A 55 -19.28 -7.66 -21.85
C MET A 55 -19.56 -8.32 -20.50
N MET A 56 -19.50 -7.58 -19.40
CA MET A 56 -19.84 -8.05 -18.07
C MET A 56 -21.36 -8.06 -17.89
N ARG A 57 -21.85 -9.03 -17.13
CA ARG A 57 -23.28 -9.14 -16.86
C ARG A 57 -23.77 -8.07 -15.88
N ARG A 58 -23.01 -7.83 -14.83
CA ARG A 58 -23.29 -6.85 -13.78
C ARG A 58 -21.99 -6.30 -13.20
N PRO A 59 -21.30 -5.38 -13.91
CA PRO A 59 -20.08 -4.80 -13.43
C PRO A 59 -20.34 -3.90 -12.21
N LEU A 60 -19.60 -4.12 -11.12
CA LEU A 60 -19.55 -3.25 -9.97
C LEU A 60 -18.24 -2.47 -10.03
N LEU A 61 -18.30 -1.16 -9.92
CA LEU A 61 -17.12 -0.32 -9.76
C LEU A 61 -16.78 -0.23 -8.27
N ALA A 62 -15.53 -0.48 -7.93
CA ALA A 62 -14.95 -0.24 -6.63
C ALA A 62 -14.01 0.95 -6.71
N THR A 63 -13.95 1.76 -5.65
CA THR A 63 -13.00 2.87 -5.55
C THR A 63 -12.36 2.87 -4.18
N SER A 64 -11.07 3.21 -4.14
CA SER A 64 -10.29 3.40 -2.92
C SER A 64 -9.54 4.72 -3.01
N THR A 65 -9.34 5.37 -1.87
CA THR A 65 -8.54 6.59 -1.74
C THR A 65 -7.72 6.49 -0.47
N ASP A 66 -6.42 6.67 -0.58
CA ASP A 66 -5.50 6.63 0.56
C ASP A 66 -4.27 7.52 0.31
N GLY A 67 -3.44 7.66 1.34
CA GLY A 67 -2.13 8.28 1.30
C GLY A 67 -1.06 7.34 1.85
N VAL A 68 0.16 7.82 1.98
CA VAL A 68 1.26 7.05 2.57
C VAL A 68 1.51 7.41 4.04
N GLY A 69 0.75 8.34 4.56
CA GLY A 69 0.89 8.82 5.92
C GLY A 69 2.27 9.40 6.21
N THR A 70 2.71 9.31 7.48
CA THR A 70 3.95 9.97 7.91
C THR A 70 5.24 9.27 7.46
N LYS A 71 5.17 8.21 6.67
CA LYS A 71 6.35 7.64 5.97
C LYS A 71 7.01 8.66 5.04
N VAL A 72 6.26 9.63 4.51
CA VAL A 72 6.82 10.75 3.73
C VAL A 72 7.98 11.46 4.44
N VAL A 73 7.95 11.54 5.77
CA VAL A 73 9.02 12.20 6.54
C VAL A 73 10.33 11.39 6.49
N ILE A 74 10.27 10.07 6.39
CA ILE A 74 11.47 9.24 6.19
C ILE A 74 12.06 9.53 4.81
N ALA A 75 11.24 9.57 3.76
CA ALA A 75 11.69 9.93 2.41
C ALA A 75 12.33 11.34 2.38
N GLN A 76 11.74 12.31 3.09
CA GLN A 76 12.28 13.67 3.23
C GLN A 76 13.64 13.68 3.94
N ARG A 77 13.76 13.00 5.09
CA ARG A 77 15.02 12.92 5.86
C ARG A 77 16.14 12.26 5.06
N MET A 78 15.79 11.27 4.23
CA MET A 78 16.76 10.56 3.37
C MET A 78 17.05 11.28 2.05
N GLY A 79 16.23 12.24 1.63
CA GLY A 79 16.34 12.86 0.30
C GLY A 79 16.13 11.85 -0.84
N SER A 80 15.35 10.79 -0.63
CA SER A 80 15.08 9.70 -1.57
C SER A 80 13.57 9.51 -1.71
N TYR A 81 13.05 9.71 -2.92
CA TYR A 81 11.60 9.86 -3.14
C TYR A 81 11.00 8.78 -4.07
N GLY A 82 11.84 7.96 -4.70
CA GLY A 82 11.39 7.01 -5.72
C GLY A 82 10.47 5.91 -5.18
N THR A 83 10.70 5.44 -3.95
CA THR A 83 9.91 4.33 -3.37
C THR A 83 8.56 4.77 -2.81
N ILE A 84 8.43 6.04 -2.37
CA ILE A 84 7.21 6.52 -1.71
C ILE A 84 5.99 6.50 -2.63
N GLY A 85 6.20 6.63 -3.95
CA GLY A 85 5.14 6.49 -4.94
C GLY A 85 4.63 5.05 -5.07
N ILE A 86 5.51 4.04 -4.91
CA ILE A 86 5.13 2.62 -4.87
C ILE A 86 4.27 2.36 -3.63
N ASP A 87 4.66 2.93 -2.48
CA ASP A 87 3.88 2.86 -1.25
C ASP A 87 2.45 3.37 -1.45
N LEU A 88 2.29 4.52 -2.11
CA LEU A 88 0.97 5.09 -2.40
C LEU A 88 0.10 4.10 -3.19
N VAL A 89 0.66 3.52 -4.26
CA VAL A 89 -0.10 2.57 -5.10
C VAL A 89 -0.48 1.34 -4.31
N GLY A 90 0.44 0.76 -3.51
CA GLY A 90 0.15 -0.39 -2.65
C GLY A 90 -1.01 -0.11 -1.69
N MET A 91 -1.00 1.05 -1.02
CA MET A 91 -2.07 1.43 -0.08
C MET A 91 -3.43 1.56 -0.77
N VAL A 92 -3.45 2.18 -1.98
CA VAL A 92 -4.71 2.46 -2.69
C VAL A 92 -5.24 1.24 -3.44
N VAL A 93 -4.37 0.53 -4.16
CA VAL A 93 -4.80 -0.51 -5.11
C VAL A 93 -5.10 -1.84 -4.41
N ASP A 94 -4.34 -2.19 -3.37
CA ASP A 94 -4.58 -3.43 -2.65
C ASP A 94 -5.91 -3.44 -1.90
N ASP A 95 -6.44 -2.29 -1.52
CA ASP A 95 -7.81 -2.15 -0.98
C ASP A 95 -8.91 -2.45 -2.02
N LEU A 96 -8.63 -2.28 -3.32
CA LEU A 96 -9.56 -2.69 -4.38
C LEU A 96 -9.63 -4.20 -4.52
N VAL A 97 -8.47 -4.87 -4.50
CA VAL A 97 -8.41 -6.32 -4.72
C VAL A 97 -8.95 -7.14 -3.55
N VAL A 98 -9.08 -6.53 -2.37
CA VAL A 98 -9.71 -7.17 -1.21
C VAL A 98 -11.12 -7.68 -1.53
N CYS A 99 -11.88 -6.96 -2.35
CA CYS A 99 -13.21 -7.40 -2.80
C CYS A 99 -13.19 -8.13 -4.15
N GLY A 100 -12.02 -8.46 -4.69
CA GLY A 100 -11.86 -9.13 -5.98
C GLY A 100 -11.90 -8.18 -7.18
N ALA A 101 -11.86 -6.85 -6.98
CA ALA A 101 -11.90 -5.90 -8.06
C ALA A 101 -10.55 -5.81 -8.80
N GLU A 102 -10.59 -5.90 -10.13
CA GLU A 102 -9.46 -5.64 -11.00
C GLU A 102 -9.24 -4.12 -11.08
N PRO A 103 -8.06 -3.60 -10.69
CA PRO A 103 -7.74 -2.19 -10.84
C PRO A 103 -7.71 -1.76 -12.30
N LEU A 104 -8.39 -0.67 -12.63
CA LEU A 104 -8.45 -0.11 -13.98
C LEU A 104 -7.47 1.04 -14.15
N PHE A 105 -7.64 2.04 -13.29
CA PHE A 105 -6.85 3.25 -13.34
C PHE A 105 -6.74 3.92 -11.96
N MET A 106 -5.76 4.79 -11.86
CA MET A 106 -5.46 5.60 -10.68
C MET A 106 -5.20 7.06 -11.07
N THR A 107 -5.46 7.95 -10.14
CA THR A 107 -5.02 9.34 -10.14
C THR A 107 -4.32 9.66 -8.82
N ASP A 108 -3.37 10.60 -8.85
CA ASP A 108 -2.64 11.06 -7.67
C ASP A 108 -2.84 12.55 -7.40
N TYR A 109 -2.57 12.97 -6.17
CA TYR A 109 -2.50 14.35 -5.74
C TYR A 109 -1.25 14.54 -4.89
N ILE A 110 -0.35 15.41 -5.33
CA ILE A 110 0.86 15.77 -4.62
C ILE A 110 0.73 17.24 -4.19
N VAL A 111 0.86 17.51 -2.90
CA VAL A 111 0.95 18.86 -2.35
C VAL A 111 2.32 19.07 -1.74
N CYS A 112 2.96 20.21 -2.02
CA CYS A 112 4.28 20.54 -1.51
C CYS A 112 4.41 22.03 -1.17
N GLY A 113 5.37 22.36 -0.31
CA GLY A 113 5.67 23.75 0.01
C GLY A 113 6.35 24.49 -1.15
N LYS A 114 7.15 23.74 -1.94
CA LYS A 114 7.80 24.24 -3.15
C LYS A 114 7.94 23.11 -4.17
N VAL A 115 7.53 23.39 -5.42
CA VAL A 115 7.75 22.48 -6.54
C VAL A 115 9.23 22.42 -6.89
N VAL A 116 9.83 21.24 -6.67
CA VAL A 116 11.14 20.88 -7.18
C VAL A 116 10.92 19.83 -8.27
N PRO A 117 11.10 20.17 -9.55
CA PRO A 117 10.68 19.32 -10.68
C PRO A 117 11.24 17.92 -10.63
N GLU A 118 12.50 17.76 -10.24
CA GLU A 118 13.18 16.48 -10.15
C GLU A 118 12.59 15.61 -9.03
N ARG A 119 12.26 16.19 -7.87
CA ARG A 119 11.61 15.49 -6.75
C ARG A 119 10.22 15.03 -7.12
N VAL A 120 9.40 15.88 -7.73
CA VAL A 120 8.06 15.52 -8.18
C VAL A 120 8.13 14.41 -9.23
N ALA A 121 9.07 14.52 -10.19
CA ALA A 121 9.25 13.47 -11.20
C ALA A 121 9.71 12.14 -10.61
N GLU A 122 10.52 12.13 -9.57
CA GLU A 122 10.93 10.92 -8.86
C GLU A 122 9.74 10.28 -8.13
N ILE A 123 8.92 11.06 -7.41
CA ILE A 123 7.70 10.57 -6.73
C ILE A 123 6.74 9.96 -7.76
N VAL A 124 6.41 10.70 -8.83
CA VAL A 124 5.49 10.21 -9.87
C VAL A 124 6.09 9.02 -10.63
N GLY A 125 7.42 8.97 -10.77
CA GLY A 125 8.13 7.80 -11.28
C GLY A 125 7.84 6.54 -10.46
N GLY A 126 7.89 6.66 -9.13
CA GLY A 126 7.51 5.58 -8.21
C GLY A 126 6.03 5.21 -8.29
N ILE A 127 5.12 6.20 -8.42
CA ILE A 127 3.69 5.93 -8.61
C ILE A 127 3.48 5.14 -9.94
N ALA A 128 4.13 5.57 -11.02
CA ALA A 128 4.04 4.88 -12.30
C ALA A 128 4.58 3.45 -12.23
N GLU A 129 5.70 3.22 -11.53
CA GLU A 129 6.24 1.88 -11.29
C GLU A 129 5.25 1.03 -10.49
N GLY A 130 4.69 1.55 -9.42
CA GLY A 130 3.64 0.88 -8.64
C GLY A 130 2.43 0.53 -9.49
N CYS A 131 1.95 1.44 -10.34
CA CYS A 131 0.84 1.19 -11.27
C CYS A 131 1.17 0.06 -12.27
N VAL A 132 2.40 -0.01 -12.79
CA VAL A 132 2.86 -1.11 -13.64
C VAL A 132 2.84 -2.43 -12.86
N LEU A 133 3.32 -2.43 -11.60
CA LEU A 133 3.29 -3.62 -10.74
C LEU A 133 1.85 -4.06 -10.44
N ALA A 134 0.96 -3.12 -10.14
CA ALA A 134 -0.46 -3.37 -9.88
C ALA A 134 -1.23 -3.82 -11.13
N GLY A 135 -0.81 -3.37 -12.31
CA GLY A 135 -1.51 -3.62 -13.57
C GLY A 135 -2.63 -2.63 -13.85
N CYS A 136 -2.52 -1.41 -13.36
CA CYS A 136 -3.45 -0.31 -13.64
C CYS A 136 -2.75 0.86 -14.34
N ALA A 137 -3.55 1.76 -14.92
CA ALA A 137 -3.03 2.94 -15.59
C ALA A 137 -3.03 4.16 -14.66
N LEU A 138 -1.95 4.95 -14.66
CA LEU A 138 -1.96 6.29 -14.09
C LEU A 138 -2.47 7.26 -15.16
N ILE A 139 -3.75 7.68 -15.06
CA ILE A 139 -4.44 8.42 -16.12
C ILE A 139 -4.49 9.93 -15.88
N GLY A 140 -4.10 10.39 -14.71
CA GLY A 140 -4.10 11.81 -14.34
C GLY A 140 -3.54 12.01 -12.96
N GLY A 141 -3.36 13.26 -12.59
CA GLY A 141 -2.88 13.68 -11.29
C GLY A 141 -2.83 15.18 -11.18
N GLU A 142 -2.49 15.69 -10.01
CA GLU A 142 -2.34 17.11 -9.72
C GLU A 142 -1.13 17.33 -8.82
N THR A 143 -0.40 18.42 -9.08
CA THR A 143 0.66 18.87 -8.19
C THR A 143 0.37 20.29 -7.77
N ALA A 144 0.18 20.52 -6.48
CA ALA A 144 -0.15 21.82 -5.91
C ALA A 144 1.00 22.34 -5.04
N GLU A 145 1.30 23.63 -5.19
CA GLU A 145 2.27 24.34 -4.38
C GLU A 145 1.54 25.19 -3.33
N HIS A 146 1.79 24.88 -2.04
CA HIS A 146 1.15 25.54 -0.91
C HIS A 146 2.19 26.26 -0.02
N PRO A 147 2.81 27.35 -0.52
CA PRO A 147 3.80 28.09 0.24
C PRO A 147 3.19 28.70 1.52
N GLY A 148 3.91 28.57 2.63
CA GLY A 148 3.44 29.03 3.94
C GLY A 148 2.50 28.09 4.67
N HIS A 149 2.00 27.04 4.02
CA HIS A 149 1.30 25.93 4.66
C HIS A 149 2.24 24.74 4.90
N PHE A 150 3.07 24.42 3.90
CA PHE A 150 4.17 23.46 3.98
C PHE A 150 5.51 24.19 3.96
N GLY A 151 6.51 23.64 4.64
CA GLY A 151 7.91 24.04 4.47
C GLY A 151 8.41 23.73 3.06
N PRO A 152 9.48 24.38 2.55
CA PRO A 152 9.94 24.23 1.17
C PRO A 152 10.26 22.79 0.75
N ASP A 153 10.67 21.95 1.68
CA ASP A 153 11.02 20.55 1.45
C ASP A 153 9.92 19.55 1.87
N GLU A 154 8.86 20.07 2.47
CA GLU A 154 7.73 19.26 2.91
C GLU A 154 6.76 19.00 1.76
N PHE A 155 6.21 17.81 1.75
CA PHE A 155 5.16 17.38 0.83
C PHE A 155 4.26 16.32 1.47
N ASP A 156 3.10 16.14 0.89
CA ASP A 156 2.22 15.01 1.12
C ASP A 156 1.67 14.50 -0.21
N LEU A 157 1.23 13.25 -0.23
CA LEU A 157 0.66 12.66 -1.43
C LEU A 157 -0.50 11.72 -1.08
N ALA A 158 -1.49 11.75 -1.95
CA ALA A 158 -2.66 10.89 -1.90
C ALA A 158 -2.98 10.37 -3.29
N GLY A 159 -3.75 9.31 -3.36
CA GLY A 159 -4.20 8.74 -4.63
C GLY A 159 -5.62 8.20 -4.52
N ALA A 160 -6.25 8.05 -5.67
CA ALA A 160 -7.52 7.38 -5.79
C ALA A 160 -7.48 6.42 -6.99
N ALA A 161 -7.93 5.18 -6.79
CA ALA A 161 -8.03 4.21 -7.86
C ALA A 161 -9.45 3.70 -8.02
N THR A 162 -9.76 3.30 -9.24
CA THR A 162 -11.02 2.66 -9.59
C THR A 162 -10.74 1.29 -10.18
N GLY A 163 -11.47 0.29 -9.71
CA GLY A 163 -11.46 -1.08 -10.19
C GLY A 163 -12.85 -1.57 -10.56
N VAL A 164 -12.92 -2.75 -11.13
CA VAL A 164 -14.18 -3.40 -11.49
C VAL A 164 -14.20 -4.86 -11.07
N VAL A 165 -15.35 -5.34 -10.61
CA VAL A 165 -15.59 -6.75 -10.31
C VAL A 165 -16.95 -7.15 -10.85
N GLU A 166 -17.07 -8.39 -11.37
CA GLU A 166 -18.38 -8.99 -11.67
C GLU A 166 -19.13 -9.27 -10.36
N ALA A 167 -20.39 -8.83 -10.27
CA ALA A 167 -21.15 -8.92 -9.01
C ALA A 167 -21.19 -10.32 -8.40
N ASP A 168 -21.21 -11.37 -9.24
CA ASP A 168 -21.22 -12.75 -8.78
C ASP A 168 -19.83 -13.26 -8.33
N SER A 169 -18.77 -12.48 -8.59
CA SER A 169 -17.39 -12.77 -8.18
C SER A 169 -16.93 -11.89 -7.01
N LEU A 170 -17.85 -11.13 -6.41
CA LEU A 170 -17.54 -10.26 -5.28
C LEU A 170 -17.09 -11.09 -4.07
N LEU A 171 -15.90 -10.80 -3.57
CA LEU A 171 -15.33 -11.42 -2.36
C LEU A 171 -15.71 -10.63 -1.10
N GLY A 172 -15.71 -11.31 0.04
CA GLY A 172 -15.94 -10.67 1.33
C GLY A 172 -16.73 -11.55 2.31
N PRO A 173 -17.26 -10.97 3.39
CA PRO A 173 -17.85 -11.71 4.52
C PRO A 173 -18.92 -12.73 4.13
N GLY A 174 -19.70 -12.45 3.08
CA GLY A 174 -20.76 -13.36 2.61
C GLY A 174 -20.28 -14.67 1.98
N GLN A 175 -18.99 -14.79 1.69
CA GLN A 175 -18.37 -15.98 1.11
C GLN A 175 -17.63 -16.83 2.15
N VAL A 176 -17.18 -16.23 3.26
CA VAL A 176 -16.39 -16.88 4.31
C VAL A 176 -17.22 -17.93 5.04
N LYS A 177 -16.61 -19.09 5.32
CA LYS A 177 -17.26 -20.24 5.94
C LYS A 177 -16.40 -20.81 7.08
N VAL A 178 -17.05 -21.34 8.10
CA VAL A 178 -16.40 -22.14 9.11
C VAL A 178 -15.66 -23.32 8.48
N GLY A 179 -14.41 -23.52 8.89
CA GLY A 179 -13.49 -24.50 8.33
C GLY A 179 -12.60 -23.97 7.20
N ASP A 180 -12.79 -22.75 6.71
CA ASP A 180 -11.87 -22.12 5.78
C ASP A 180 -10.49 -21.92 6.40
N VAL A 181 -9.45 -21.95 5.58
CA VAL A 181 -8.06 -21.70 5.97
C VAL A 181 -7.73 -20.23 5.72
N VAL A 182 -7.14 -19.59 6.72
CA VAL A 182 -6.57 -18.25 6.59
C VAL A 182 -5.09 -18.39 6.23
N LEU A 183 -4.70 -17.89 5.06
CA LEU A 183 -3.30 -17.81 4.63
C LEU A 183 -2.74 -16.43 4.98
N GLY A 184 -1.51 -16.40 5.52
CA GLY A 184 -0.71 -15.19 5.64
C GLY A 184 0.17 -15.03 4.40
N LEU A 185 0.26 -13.81 3.85
CA LEU A 185 1.17 -13.42 2.76
C LEU A 185 2.17 -12.43 3.33
N ALA A 186 3.47 -12.74 3.16
CA ALA A 186 4.54 -11.95 3.74
C ALA A 186 4.52 -10.49 3.27
N SER A 187 4.72 -9.56 4.21
CA SER A 187 5.01 -8.16 3.89
C SER A 187 6.47 -8.00 3.42
N SER A 188 6.76 -6.88 2.79
CA SER A 188 8.13 -6.47 2.46
C SER A 188 8.86 -5.79 3.62
N GLY A 189 8.16 -5.53 4.72
CA GLY A 189 8.60 -4.80 5.89
C GLY A 189 7.42 -4.12 6.58
N LEU A 190 7.62 -2.89 7.06
CA LEU A 190 6.59 -2.09 7.76
C LEU A 190 5.42 -1.68 6.85
N HIS A 191 5.63 -1.65 5.53
CA HIS A 191 4.75 -1.01 4.57
C HIS A 191 4.64 0.51 4.82
N SER A 192 3.41 1.06 4.93
CA SER A 192 3.22 2.51 5.11
C SER A 192 2.48 2.87 6.40
N ASN A 193 2.28 1.92 7.32
CA ASN A 193 1.57 2.16 8.56
C ASN A 193 2.51 2.22 9.78
N GLY A 194 2.09 2.93 10.83
CA GLY A 194 2.82 3.01 12.09
C GLY A 194 3.99 4.01 12.10
N PHE A 195 4.24 4.77 11.03
CA PHE A 195 5.41 5.64 10.91
C PHE A 195 5.43 6.84 11.87
N SER A 196 4.30 7.22 12.46
CA SER A 196 4.30 8.20 13.57
C SER A 196 5.01 7.63 14.80
N LEU A 197 4.74 6.37 15.16
CA LEU A 197 5.43 5.68 16.24
C LEU A 197 6.90 5.41 15.88
N VAL A 198 7.18 4.96 14.66
CA VAL A 198 8.57 4.77 14.19
C VAL A 198 9.38 6.03 14.37
N ARG A 199 8.89 7.19 13.90
CA ARG A 199 9.58 8.48 14.02
C ARG A 199 9.82 8.89 15.47
N GLN A 200 8.83 8.69 16.33
CA GLN A 200 8.99 8.95 17.74
C GLN A 200 10.11 8.08 18.34
N ILE A 201 10.13 6.77 18.02
CA ILE A 201 11.20 5.85 18.49
C ILE A 201 12.57 6.30 17.99
N LEU A 202 12.68 6.71 16.71
CA LEU A 202 13.94 7.21 16.16
C LEU A 202 14.43 8.44 16.89
N ASP A 203 13.54 9.41 17.14
CA ASP A 203 13.88 10.67 17.79
C ASP A 203 14.22 10.45 19.28
N ASP A 204 13.46 9.60 20.01
CA ASP A 204 13.69 9.30 21.43
C ASP A 204 14.96 8.46 21.67
N ALA A 205 15.33 7.58 20.75
CA ALA A 205 16.50 6.73 20.82
C ALA A 205 17.75 7.33 20.13
N ASP A 206 17.65 8.54 19.60
CA ASP A 206 18.72 9.25 18.84
C ASP A 206 19.31 8.36 17.72
N LEU A 207 18.43 7.71 16.93
CA LEU A 207 18.81 6.78 15.86
C LEU A 207 18.96 7.52 14.54
N ASP A 208 20.17 7.46 13.97
CA ASP A 208 20.46 7.96 12.63
C ASP A 208 19.93 6.99 11.55
N LEU A 209 19.35 7.51 10.48
CA LEU A 209 18.89 6.71 9.34
C LEU A 209 20.04 6.03 8.58
N ASP A 210 21.26 6.59 8.64
CA ASP A 210 22.47 5.99 8.07
C ASP A 210 23.10 4.91 8.98
N ALA A 211 22.56 4.69 10.19
CA ALA A 211 23.10 3.71 11.12
C ALA A 211 22.96 2.28 10.56
N GLU A 212 24.08 1.54 10.56
CA GLU A 212 24.09 0.11 10.31
C GLU A 212 23.77 -0.64 11.61
N LEU A 213 22.59 -1.23 11.68
CA LEU A 213 22.17 -2.02 12.82
C LEU A 213 22.37 -3.52 12.53
N ALA A 214 23.14 -4.19 13.40
CA ALA A 214 23.52 -5.58 13.19
C ALA A 214 22.32 -6.53 13.04
N GLU A 215 21.21 -6.21 13.71
CA GLU A 215 19.96 -6.96 13.66
C GLU A 215 19.20 -6.85 12.33
N LEU A 216 19.45 -5.79 11.52
CA LEU A 216 18.74 -5.54 10.26
C LEU A 216 19.51 -6.06 9.04
N GLY A 217 20.84 -6.06 9.09
CA GLY A 217 21.69 -6.43 7.95
C GLY A 217 21.73 -5.39 6.81
N SER A 218 21.14 -4.21 7.03
CA SER A 218 21.08 -3.06 6.13
C SER A 218 21.04 -1.75 6.93
N PRO A 219 21.40 -0.58 6.32
CA PRO A 219 21.18 0.70 6.96
C PRO A 219 19.72 0.89 7.37
N LEU A 220 19.49 1.51 8.52
CA LEU A 220 18.15 1.70 9.07
C LEU A 220 17.21 2.42 8.11
N GLY A 221 17.68 3.50 7.49
CA GLY A 221 16.89 4.24 6.50
C GLY A 221 16.48 3.38 5.29
N ALA A 222 17.36 2.52 4.80
CA ALA A 222 17.04 1.61 3.70
C ALA A 222 15.94 0.60 4.09
N GLU A 223 15.99 0.06 5.31
CA GLU A 223 14.93 -0.82 5.84
C GLU A 223 13.59 -0.08 5.94
N LEU A 224 13.59 1.13 6.51
CA LEU A 224 12.37 1.93 6.69
C LEU A 224 11.80 2.47 5.37
N ALA A 225 12.65 2.70 4.35
CA ALA A 225 12.24 3.12 3.02
C ALA A 225 11.81 1.96 2.11
N THR A 226 11.92 0.71 2.58
CA THR A 226 11.45 -0.45 1.82
C THR A 226 10.01 -0.25 1.38
N PRO A 227 9.71 -0.30 0.05
CA PRO A 227 8.37 0.00 -0.43
C PRO A 227 7.37 -1.07 -0.03
N THR A 228 6.13 -0.66 0.16
CA THR A 228 4.98 -1.54 0.34
C THR A 228 4.90 -2.53 -0.81
N ARG A 229 4.80 -3.81 -0.48
CA ARG A 229 4.53 -4.86 -1.47
C ARG A 229 3.13 -4.65 -2.05
N ILE A 230 3.02 -4.69 -3.36
CA ILE A 230 1.74 -4.65 -4.08
C ILE A 230 1.28 -6.08 -4.35
N TYR A 231 0.11 -6.44 -3.85
CA TYR A 231 -0.46 -7.80 -3.95
C TYR A 231 -1.48 -7.95 -5.07
N ALA A 232 -1.88 -6.87 -5.73
CA ALA A 232 -3.02 -6.83 -6.65
C ALA A 232 -3.02 -7.98 -7.66
N ARG A 233 -1.94 -8.16 -8.43
CA ARG A 233 -1.85 -9.23 -9.44
C ARG A 233 -1.81 -10.63 -8.84
N ASP A 234 -1.23 -10.76 -7.64
CA ASP A 234 -1.10 -12.05 -6.97
C ASP A 234 -2.45 -12.49 -6.39
N CYS A 235 -3.20 -11.58 -5.76
CA CYS A 235 -4.55 -11.82 -5.26
C CYS A 235 -5.53 -12.14 -6.40
N LEU A 236 -5.50 -11.38 -7.50
CA LEU A 236 -6.37 -11.66 -8.65
C LEU A 236 -6.05 -13.01 -9.29
N ALA A 237 -4.77 -13.36 -9.44
CA ALA A 237 -4.38 -14.67 -9.94
C ALA A 237 -4.83 -15.80 -9.01
N LEU A 238 -4.75 -15.57 -7.69
CA LEU A 238 -5.21 -16.52 -6.69
C LEU A 238 -6.73 -16.73 -6.77
N ALA A 239 -7.51 -15.63 -6.85
CA ALA A 239 -8.97 -15.68 -6.96
C ALA A 239 -9.44 -16.35 -8.25
N GLN A 240 -8.66 -16.26 -9.34
CA GLN A 240 -8.95 -16.97 -10.59
C GLN A 240 -8.66 -18.47 -10.52
N ALA A 241 -7.67 -18.88 -9.75
CA ALA A 241 -7.18 -20.25 -9.71
C ALA A 241 -7.77 -21.10 -8.58
N CYS A 242 -8.14 -20.48 -7.46
CA CYS A 242 -8.57 -21.11 -6.22
C CYS A 242 -9.91 -20.55 -5.74
N GLN A 243 -10.60 -21.30 -4.90
CA GLN A 243 -11.79 -20.82 -4.21
C GLN A 243 -11.37 -19.92 -3.04
N VAL A 244 -11.20 -18.64 -3.36
CA VAL A 244 -10.97 -17.58 -2.39
C VAL A 244 -12.29 -17.01 -1.94
N HIS A 245 -12.46 -16.78 -0.64
CA HIS A 245 -13.68 -16.23 -0.07
C HIS A 245 -13.51 -14.76 0.35
N ALA A 246 -12.34 -14.38 0.84
CA ALA A 246 -12.01 -13.01 1.20
C ALA A 246 -10.50 -12.76 1.18
N PHE A 247 -10.11 -11.51 1.01
CA PHE A 247 -8.77 -11.00 1.34
C PHE A 247 -8.91 -9.95 2.44
N ALA A 248 -7.86 -9.75 3.25
CA ALA A 248 -7.74 -8.59 4.12
C ALA A 248 -6.37 -7.95 3.95
N HIS A 249 -6.34 -6.68 3.57
CA HIS A 249 -5.13 -5.87 3.50
C HIS A 249 -4.75 -5.42 4.92
N ILE A 250 -3.53 -5.73 5.35
CA ILE A 250 -3.10 -5.48 6.73
C ILE A 250 -2.44 -4.11 6.82
N THR A 251 -3.22 -3.15 7.28
CA THR A 251 -2.87 -1.73 7.42
C THR A 251 -2.95 -1.29 8.89
N GLY A 252 -3.24 -0.03 9.18
CA GLY A 252 -3.42 0.46 10.55
C GLY A 252 -4.47 -0.34 11.32
N GLY A 253 -4.23 -0.58 12.59
CA GLY A 253 -5.00 -1.49 13.45
C GLY A 253 -4.45 -2.92 13.50
N GLY A 254 -3.45 -3.25 12.69
CA GLY A 254 -2.75 -4.53 12.71
C GLY A 254 -3.56 -5.70 12.16
N LEU A 255 -3.01 -6.90 12.35
CA LEU A 255 -3.51 -8.12 11.71
C LEU A 255 -4.96 -8.46 12.12
N ALA A 256 -5.23 -8.54 13.42
CA ALA A 256 -6.54 -8.97 13.91
C ALA A 256 -7.68 -8.03 13.49
N ALA A 257 -7.49 -6.71 13.66
CA ALA A 257 -8.53 -5.74 13.33
C ALA A 257 -8.88 -5.74 11.83
N ASN A 258 -7.88 -5.90 10.94
CA ASN A 258 -8.13 -5.94 9.51
C ASN A 258 -8.76 -7.27 9.05
N VAL A 259 -8.35 -8.41 9.60
CA VAL A 259 -9.01 -9.70 9.31
C VAL A 259 -10.47 -9.70 9.78
N ALA A 260 -10.77 -9.11 10.94
CA ALA A 260 -12.15 -9.03 11.45
C ALA A 260 -13.11 -8.29 10.49
N ARG A 261 -12.62 -7.34 9.68
CA ARG A 261 -13.44 -6.58 8.72
C ARG A 261 -14.05 -7.45 7.61
N VAL A 262 -13.48 -8.61 7.36
CA VAL A 262 -13.90 -9.52 6.29
C VAL A 262 -14.58 -10.79 6.80
N LEU A 263 -14.91 -10.84 8.09
CA LEU A 263 -15.61 -11.97 8.72
C LEU A 263 -17.13 -11.75 8.74
N PRO A 264 -17.94 -12.80 8.61
CA PRO A 264 -19.35 -12.74 8.90
C PRO A 264 -19.58 -12.65 10.44
N PRO A 265 -20.75 -12.21 10.89
CA PRO A 265 -21.01 -11.97 12.32
C PRO A 265 -21.08 -13.24 13.19
N ASP A 266 -21.07 -14.41 12.59
CA ASP A 266 -21.19 -15.73 13.23
C ASP A 266 -19.94 -16.59 13.08
N ALA A 267 -18.82 -16.02 12.60
CA ALA A 267 -17.55 -16.74 12.48
C ALA A 267 -16.37 -15.91 13.00
N ASP A 268 -15.43 -16.57 13.68
CA ASP A 268 -14.17 -16.00 14.16
C ASP A 268 -12.98 -16.53 13.34
N ALA A 269 -11.92 -15.73 13.23
CA ALA A 269 -10.63 -16.18 12.70
C ALA A 269 -9.68 -16.45 13.87
N LEU A 270 -9.18 -17.69 13.98
CA LEU A 270 -8.18 -18.10 14.96
C LEU A 270 -6.80 -18.09 14.31
N LEU A 271 -6.00 -17.08 14.61
CA LEU A 271 -4.70 -16.82 13.98
C LEU A 271 -3.56 -17.26 14.90
N ASN A 272 -2.65 -18.09 14.41
CA ASN A 272 -1.60 -18.70 15.23
C ASN A 272 -0.26 -17.95 15.08
N ARG A 273 0.20 -17.25 16.14
CA ARG A 273 1.49 -16.55 16.18
C ARG A 273 2.69 -17.48 15.92
N ALA A 274 2.60 -18.76 16.27
CA ALA A 274 3.67 -19.72 16.03
C ALA A 274 3.83 -20.09 14.54
N SER A 275 2.95 -19.66 13.64
CA SER A 275 3.03 -19.99 12.22
C SER A 275 4.06 -19.15 11.46
N TRP A 276 4.54 -18.05 12.04
CA TRP A 276 5.57 -17.20 11.41
C TRP A 276 6.49 -16.53 12.44
N THR A 277 7.60 -15.99 11.96
CA THR A 277 8.51 -15.14 12.74
C THR A 277 8.49 -13.75 12.15
N PRO A 278 8.10 -12.70 12.91
CA PRO A 278 8.14 -11.32 12.41
C PRO A 278 9.54 -10.91 11.94
N PRO A 279 9.66 -10.10 10.87
CA PRO A 279 10.93 -9.54 10.42
C PRO A 279 11.69 -8.79 11.53
N PRO A 280 13.04 -8.71 11.45
CA PRO A 280 13.88 -8.12 12.52
C PRO A 280 13.50 -6.69 12.91
N VAL A 281 13.03 -5.89 11.96
CA VAL A 281 12.66 -4.49 12.15
C VAL A 281 11.62 -4.32 13.27
N PHE A 282 10.67 -5.24 13.40
CA PHE A 282 9.64 -5.16 14.45
C PHE A 282 10.24 -5.38 15.84
N GLY A 283 11.13 -6.36 16.00
CA GLY A 283 11.85 -6.59 17.25
C GLY A 283 12.78 -5.44 17.62
N MET A 284 13.44 -4.84 16.63
CA MET A 284 14.28 -3.67 16.81
C MET A 284 13.45 -2.48 17.32
N LEU A 285 12.32 -2.18 16.68
CA LEU A 285 11.43 -1.09 17.09
C LEU A 285 10.86 -1.32 18.49
N ALA A 286 10.39 -2.54 18.79
CA ALA A 286 9.88 -2.90 20.11
C ALA A 286 10.95 -2.67 21.20
N GLY A 287 12.17 -3.15 20.96
CA GLY A 287 13.27 -2.99 21.91
C GLY A 287 13.73 -1.56 22.11
N ARG A 288 13.95 -0.81 21.02
CA ARG A 288 14.40 0.58 21.06
C ARG A 288 13.34 1.53 21.64
N GLY A 289 12.07 1.31 21.31
CA GLY A 289 10.96 2.11 21.79
C GLY A 289 10.38 1.64 23.11
N SER A 290 10.82 0.50 23.65
CA SER A 290 10.19 -0.16 24.81
C SER A 290 8.67 -0.33 24.62
N VAL A 291 8.27 -0.66 23.38
CA VAL A 291 6.87 -0.86 23.00
C VAL A 291 6.46 -2.28 23.34
N ASP A 292 5.34 -2.44 24.02
CA ASP A 292 4.84 -3.77 24.36
C ASP A 292 4.30 -4.52 23.12
N SER A 293 4.17 -5.85 23.25
CA SER A 293 3.78 -6.72 22.15
C SER A 293 2.37 -6.42 21.62
N ASP A 294 1.45 -6.05 22.48
CA ASP A 294 0.06 -5.81 22.11
C ASP A 294 -0.05 -4.52 21.29
N GLU A 295 0.71 -3.47 21.67
CA GLU A 295 0.79 -2.23 20.89
C GLU A 295 1.49 -2.46 19.57
N MET A 296 2.58 -3.26 19.51
CA MET A 296 3.24 -3.64 18.25
C MET A 296 2.27 -4.32 17.28
N GLU A 297 1.47 -5.27 17.75
CA GLU A 297 0.47 -5.98 16.94
C GLU A 297 -0.73 -5.10 16.55
N HIS A 298 -1.03 -4.07 17.33
CA HIS A 298 -2.10 -3.12 17.03
C HIS A 298 -1.67 -2.09 15.98
N VAL A 299 -0.40 -1.68 15.99
CA VAL A 299 0.11 -0.62 15.10
C VAL A 299 0.62 -1.20 13.78
N PHE A 300 1.32 -2.35 13.81
CA PHE A 300 2.08 -2.86 12.69
C PHE A 300 1.52 -4.17 12.12
N ASN A 301 1.88 -4.45 10.87
CA ASN A 301 1.53 -5.69 10.18
C ASN A 301 2.28 -6.94 10.68
N MET A 302 3.31 -6.79 11.48
CA MET A 302 4.16 -7.83 12.07
C MET A 302 4.71 -8.85 11.06
N GLY A 303 4.85 -8.45 9.77
CA GLY A 303 5.35 -9.31 8.70
C GLY A 303 4.26 -9.98 7.85
N VAL A 304 2.98 -9.71 8.10
CA VAL A 304 1.84 -10.17 7.30
C VAL A 304 1.21 -8.97 6.61
N GLY A 305 1.42 -8.81 5.30
CA GLY A 305 0.89 -7.64 4.59
C GLY A 305 -0.50 -7.84 3.98
N MET A 306 -0.86 -9.10 3.69
CA MET A 306 -2.16 -9.49 3.16
C MET A 306 -2.57 -10.83 3.75
N THR A 307 -3.86 -11.08 3.94
CA THR A 307 -4.37 -12.41 4.20
C THR A 307 -5.36 -12.86 3.13
N ALA A 308 -5.43 -14.16 2.89
CA ALA A 308 -6.41 -14.78 2.01
C ALA A 308 -7.18 -15.86 2.77
N VAL A 309 -8.51 -15.77 2.78
CA VAL A 309 -9.40 -16.82 3.29
C VAL A 309 -9.78 -17.71 2.12
N VAL A 310 -9.39 -18.99 2.18
CA VAL A 310 -9.54 -19.94 1.08
C VAL A 310 -10.25 -21.21 1.53
N ALA A 311 -10.95 -21.88 0.61
CA ALA A 311 -11.50 -23.21 0.88
C ALA A 311 -10.36 -24.19 1.27
N PRO A 312 -10.55 -25.08 2.27
CA PRO A 312 -9.50 -25.99 2.74
C PRO A 312 -8.87 -26.83 1.63
N ALA A 313 -9.66 -27.26 0.68
CA ALA A 313 -9.19 -28.07 -0.46
C ALA A 313 -8.22 -27.34 -1.40
N ASP A 314 -8.21 -26.02 -1.38
CA ASP A 314 -7.37 -25.20 -2.24
C ASP A 314 -6.15 -24.59 -1.51
N ALA A 315 -6.00 -24.78 -0.19
CA ALA A 315 -4.96 -24.15 0.61
C ALA A 315 -3.53 -24.44 0.09
N ASP A 316 -3.19 -25.72 -0.15
CA ASP A 316 -1.87 -26.10 -0.66
C ASP A 316 -1.62 -25.57 -2.07
N LYS A 317 -2.66 -25.61 -2.94
CA LYS A 317 -2.60 -25.06 -4.30
C LYS A 317 -2.38 -23.55 -4.27
N ALA A 318 -3.06 -22.85 -3.38
CA ALA A 318 -2.93 -21.41 -3.17
C ALA A 318 -1.50 -21.03 -2.76
N ILE A 319 -0.92 -21.72 -1.77
CA ILE A 319 0.47 -21.53 -1.34
C ILE A 319 1.45 -21.80 -2.49
N GLY A 320 1.24 -22.91 -3.23
CA GLY A 320 2.08 -23.26 -4.37
C GLY A 320 2.05 -22.18 -5.47
N LEU A 321 0.86 -21.65 -5.78
CA LEU A 321 0.71 -20.56 -6.75
C LEU A 321 1.43 -19.28 -6.28
N LEU A 322 1.22 -18.86 -5.05
CA LEU A 322 1.86 -17.67 -4.48
C LEU A 322 3.38 -17.81 -4.45
N THR A 323 3.90 -18.99 -4.08
CA THR A 323 5.34 -19.28 -4.09
C THR A 323 5.93 -19.16 -5.50
N GLN A 324 5.28 -19.70 -6.53
CA GLN A 324 5.72 -19.58 -7.93
C GLN A 324 5.72 -18.10 -8.40
N ARG A 325 4.91 -17.25 -7.81
CA ARG A 325 4.85 -15.81 -8.07
C ARG A 325 5.79 -14.98 -7.18
N GLY A 326 6.61 -15.66 -6.35
CA GLY A 326 7.56 -14.99 -5.46
C GLY A 326 6.92 -14.38 -4.20
N VAL A 327 5.73 -14.84 -3.82
CA VAL A 327 5.07 -14.45 -2.58
C VAL A 327 5.23 -15.57 -1.57
N LEU A 328 5.93 -15.31 -0.47
CA LEU A 328 5.95 -16.23 0.66
C LEU A 328 4.57 -16.23 1.31
N ALA A 329 3.96 -17.41 1.39
CA ALA A 329 2.65 -17.61 2.01
C ALA A 329 2.64 -18.89 2.85
N TRP A 330 1.83 -18.90 3.90
CA TRP A 330 1.71 -20.03 4.82
C TRP A 330 0.33 -20.11 5.45
N PRO A 331 -0.10 -21.28 6.00
CA PRO A 331 -1.29 -21.37 6.80
C PRO A 331 -1.10 -20.55 8.09
N LEU A 332 -1.87 -19.47 8.22
CA LEU A 332 -1.83 -18.55 9.35
C LEU A 332 -2.83 -18.95 10.44
N GLY A 333 -3.97 -19.51 10.03
CA GLY A 333 -5.06 -19.86 10.94
C GLY A 333 -6.24 -20.47 10.22
N GLU A 334 -7.37 -20.53 10.91
CA GLU A 334 -8.62 -21.11 10.43
C GLU A 334 -9.84 -20.27 10.83
N ILE A 335 -10.93 -20.46 10.14
CA ILE A 335 -12.23 -19.86 10.46
C ILE A 335 -13.04 -20.85 11.30
N ALA A 336 -13.49 -20.42 12.47
CA ALA A 336 -14.28 -21.20 13.43
C ALA A 336 -15.66 -20.55 13.66
N ASP A 337 -16.58 -21.28 14.32
CA ASP A 337 -17.81 -20.66 14.84
C ASP A 337 -17.47 -19.54 15.81
N GLY A 338 -18.16 -18.39 15.73
CA GLY A 338 -17.78 -17.26 16.56
C GLY A 338 -18.73 -16.08 16.53
N SER A 339 -18.17 -14.87 16.56
CA SER A 339 -18.90 -13.62 16.74
C SER A 339 -18.37 -12.45 15.88
N GLY A 340 -17.64 -12.75 14.80
CA GLY A 340 -17.07 -11.76 13.88
C GLY A 340 -15.74 -11.18 14.36
N ARG A 341 -14.94 -11.95 15.12
CA ARG A 341 -13.67 -11.50 15.68
C ARG A 341 -12.49 -12.25 15.06
N ALA A 342 -11.34 -11.61 15.07
CA ALA A 342 -10.09 -12.29 14.80
C ALA A 342 -9.22 -12.28 16.06
N GLU A 343 -8.74 -13.45 16.46
CA GLU A 343 -7.96 -13.64 17.67
C GLU A 343 -6.57 -14.19 17.33
N LEU A 344 -5.53 -13.54 17.85
CA LEU A 344 -4.17 -14.02 17.78
C LEU A 344 -3.89 -14.96 18.97
N THR A 345 -3.56 -16.20 18.67
CA THR A 345 -3.29 -17.25 19.67
C THR A 345 -1.83 -17.68 19.69
N GLY A 346 -1.37 -18.28 20.78
CA GLY A 346 0.01 -18.75 20.91
C GLY A 346 1.03 -17.63 21.09
N ARG A 347 2.29 -17.92 20.76
CA ARG A 347 3.42 -16.98 20.81
C ARG A 347 4.26 -17.13 19.54
N HIS A 348 4.88 -16.05 19.10
CA HIS A 348 5.89 -16.11 18.05
C HIS A 348 7.09 -16.96 18.51
N HIS A 349 7.74 -17.63 17.56
CA HIS A 349 9.01 -18.28 17.84
C HIS A 349 10.07 -17.21 18.13
N GLU A 350 10.83 -17.43 19.20
CA GLU A 350 12.02 -16.61 19.46
C GLU A 350 13.04 -16.84 18.32
N ARG A 351 13.68 -15.79 17.87
CA ARG A 351 14.80 -15.91 16.93
C ARG A 351 15.99 -16.46 17.69
N SER A 352 16.50 -17.58 17.25
CA SER A 352 17.76 -18.21 17.76
C SER A 352 18.98 -17.39 17.34
#